data_ae0fdbb30cd76a683e0b5721add6c96a
#
_entry.id   ae0fdbb30cd76a683e0b5721add6c96a
#
_cell.length_a   1.000
_cell.length_b   1.000
_cell.length_c   1.000
_cell.angle_alpha   90.00
_cell.angle_beta   90.00
_cell.angle_gamma   90.00
#
_symmetry.space_group_name_H-M   'P 1'
#
loop_
_entity.id
_entity.type
_entity.pdbx_description
1 polymer ?
#
loop_
_entity_poly.entity_id
_entity_poly.type
_entity_poly.pdbx_seq_one_letter_code
_entity_poly.pdbx_strand_id
1 'polypeptide(L)'
;MHNLAVNLERSASLFPNKVALRMGTDEVSFSQLEQLSGNVAANLKRLGLKKGDKVALSCPNVTYFPIAYYGILKAGCVVVPLNVLFKAREIAYHLNDSDAKAYLCFEGSEELPIGRYGLQGFEQANHCEHFVEMPIPTGADTTSERNEQHESIADWLAQPLIPFESVACHGDDTAVILYTSGTTGQPKGAELSHTNMQTNAMSSQYLMRLEYSDTTMATLPLFHSFGQTVMMNASVLTGSTMVLIPRFEPSLVIEQIINHKVSVFAGVPTMYIALLKAGEDSSSSLEISKRSEQVKHSLRLGVSGGASMPLEVIRQFESRFELPVLEGYGLSETAPVATFNHIDGDRLSGSVGQPLCGHLIKITDIQGNSVAMGELGEVCIKSPSVMKGYYQRPEATAEAIRDGWFLTGDIGRTDEHGNLFIVDRVKDMIIRGGYNVYPREIEEVLMCHPDVEMVAVVGEHHDRLGEEIHAHVVLHEHTQCDSAALITWCREQLADYKYPRKVFIRKALPMTATGKILKRELHPLEIAEMTNG
;
A
#
# COMPACT_ATOMS: atom_id res chain seq x y z
N MET A 1 -14.93 -5.67 24.48
CA MET A 1 -15.04 -6.09 23.07
C MET A 1 -13.93 -5.39 22.29
N HIS A 2 -13.12 -6.14 21.55
CA HIS A 2 -11.95 -5.60 20.82
C HIS A 2 -12.06 -5.82 19.30
N ASN A 3 -13.26 -6.16 18.78
CA ASN A 3 -13.45 -6.32 17.34
C ASN A 3 -13.25 -4.98 16.61
N LEU A 4 -12.40 -4.96 15.58
CA LEU A 4 -12.09 -3.75 14.79
C LEU A 4 -13.36 -3.14 14.14
N ALA A 5 -14.38 -3.96 13.86
CA ALA A 5 -15.66 -3.49 13.32
C ALA A 5 -16.43 -2.53 14.25
N VAL A 6 -16.11 -2.50 15.54
CA VAL A 6 -16.70 -1.56 16.51
C VAL A 6 -16.43 -0.10 16.13
N ASN A 7 -15.35 0.18 15.38
CA ASN A 7 -15.10 1.51 14.85
C ASN A 7 -16.21 1.97 13.89
N LEU A 8 -16.70 1.06 13.05
CA LEU A 8 -17.81 1.34 12.15
C LEU A 8 -19.11 1.53 12.93
N GLU A 9 -19.40 0.65 13.89
CA GLU A 9 -20.60 0.76 14.75
C GLU A 9 -20.63 2.10 15.49
N ARG A 10 -19.48 2.51 16.07
CA ARG A 10 -19.34 3.81 16.73
C ARG A 10 -19.61 4.96 15.76
N SER A 11 -18.99 4.95 14.58
CA SER A 11 -19.16 6.03 13.61
C SER A 11 -20.58 6.08 13.02
N ALA A 12 -21.21 4.93 12.80
CA ALA A 12 -22.63 4.85 12.40
C ALA A 12 -23.57 5.39 13.48
N SER A 13 -23.26 5.15 14.75
CA SER A 13 -24.03 5.70 15.87
C SER A 13 -23.88 7.22 16.02
N LEU A 14 -22.66 7.76 15.85
CA LEU A 14 -22.38 9.18 16.01
C LEU A 14 -22.77 10.01 14.79
N PHE A 15 -22.61 9.47 13.58
CA PHE A 15 -22.75 10.18 12.32
C PHE A 15 -23.59 9.39 11.29
N PRO A 16 -24.82 8.90 11.64
CA PRO A 16 -25.57 7.93 10.83
C PRO A 16 -25.82 8.39 9.40
N ASN A 17 -26.12 9.65 9.19
CA ASN A 17 -26.50 10.23 7.90
C ASN A 17 -25.31 10.82 7.12
N LYS A 18 -24.10 10.82 7.72
CA LYS A 18 -22.91 11.31 7.02
C LYS A 18 -22.45 10.29 5.98
N VAL A 19 -22.03 10.79 4.82
CA VAL A 19 -21.42 9.97 3.77
C VAL A 19 -20.12 9.37 4.30
N ALA A 20 -20.04 8.05 4.37
CA ALA A 20 -18.84 7.29 4.71
C ALA A 20 -18.00 7.01 3.47
N LEU A 21 -18.66 6.58 2.38
CA LEU A 21 -18.01 6.22 1.12
C LEU A 21 -18.64 7.00 -0.02
N ARG A 22 -17.79 7.42 -0.97
CA ARG A 22 -18.20 8.05 -2.22
C ARG A 22 -17.44 7.43 -3.38
N MET A 23 -18.16 7.04 -4.44
CA MET A 23 -17.58 6.51 -5.68
C MET A 23 -18.35 7.09 -6.87
N GLY A 24 -17.73 8.03 -7.58
CA GLY A 24 -18.45 8.79 -8.61
C GLY A 24 -19.63 9.56 -8.00
N THR A 25 -20.84 9.25 -8.46
CA THR A 25 -22.10 9.81 -7.94
C THR A 25 -22.71 9.01 -6.78
N ASP A 26 -22.20 7.80 -6.55
CA ASP A 26 -22.75 6.90 -5.53
C ASP A 26 -22.22 7.25 -4.15
N GLU A 27 -23.12 7.30 -3.19
CA GLU A 27 -22.82 7.62 -1.81
C GLU A 27 -23.39 6.55 -0.88
N VAL A 28 -22.60 6.16 0.11
CA VAL A 28 -23.01 5.25 1.19
C VAL A 28 -22.80 5.97 2.52
N SER A 29 -23.87 6.15 3.29
CA SER A 29 -23.77 6.74 4.63
C SER A 29 -23.16 5.76 5.63
N PHE A 30 -22.72 6.25 6.81
CA PHE A 30 -22.23 5.37 7.88
C PHE A 30 -23.30 4.39 8.35
N SER A 31 -24.56 4.80 8.45
CA SER A 31 -25.66 3.89 8.80
C SER A 31 -25.86 2.81 7.73
N GLN A 32 -25.82 3.17 6.45
CA GLN A 32 -25.91 2.19 5.36
C GLN A 32 -24.72 1.24 5.35
N LEU A 33 -23.49 1.74 5.51
CA LEU A 33 -22.28 0.92 5.56
C LEU A 33 -22.34 -0.12 6.70
N GLU A 34 -22.81 0.32 7.88
CA GLU A 34 -23.02 -0.54 9.04
C GLU A 34 -24.03 -1.65 8.77
N GLN A 35 -25.18 -1.29 8.19
CA GLN A 35 -26.27 -2.22 7.89
C GLN A 35 -25.89 -3.23 6.81
N LEU A 36 -25.29 -2.76 5.71
CA LEU A 36 -24.84 -3.61 4.60
C LEU A 36 -23.73 -4.59 5.06
N SER A 37 -22.80 -4.13 5.91
CA SER A 37 -21.82 -5.00 6.54
C SER A 37 -22.48 -6.01 7.47
N GLY A 38 -23.55 -5.64 8.15
CA GLY A 38 -24.38 -6.56 8.96
C GLY A 38 -24.99 -7.69 8.12
N ASN A 39 -25.52 -7.37 6.94
CA ASN A 39 -26.07 -8.37 6.02
C ASN A 39 -24.97 -9.35 5.53
N VAL A 40 -23.77 -8.87 5.22
CA VAL A 40 -22.64 -9.75 4.90
C VAL A 40 -22.31 -10.68 6.06
N ALA A 41 -22.21 -10.15 7.28
CA ALA A 41 -21.92 -10.94 8.46
C ALA A 41 -22.99 -12.03 8.73
N ALA A 42 -24.27 -11.68 8.59
CA ALA A 42 -25.39 -12.62 8.75
C ALA A 42 -25.31 -13.75 7.72
N ASN A 43 -25.00 -13.43 6.46
CA ASN A 43 -24.89 -14.44 5.41
C ASN A 43 -23.66 -15.33 5.57
N LEU A 44 -22.52 -14.82 6.01
CA LEU A 44 -21.35 -15.64 6.35
C LEU A 44 -21.70 -16.65 7.48
N LYS A 45 -22.45 -16.22 8.50
CA LYS A 45 -22.97 -17.13 9.53
C LYS A 45 -23.97 -18.14 8.98
N ARG A 46 -24.86 -17.74 8.05
CA ARG A 46 -25.79 -18.67 7.36
C ARG A 46 -25.03 -19.75 6.60
N LEU A 47 -23.89 -19.42 5.99
CA LEU A 47 -22.99 -20.37 5.35
C LEU A 47 -22.21 -21.26 6.33
N GLY A 48 -22.39 -21.08 7.64
CA GLY A 48 -21.80 -21.91 8.69
C GLY A 48 -20.42 -21.45 9.16
N LEU A 49 -19.94 -20.28 8.72
CA LEU A 49 -18.64 -19.75 9.16
C LEU A 49 -18.69 -19.39 10.65
N LYS A 50 -17.59 -19.66 11.34
CA LYS A 50 -17.40 -19.45 12.78
C LYS A 50 -16.32 -18.40 13.01
N LYS A 51 -16.28 -17.90 14.25
CA LYS A 51 -15.21 -17.03 14.72
C LYS A 51 -13.83 -17.67 14.43
N GLY A 52 -12.95 -16.90 13.80
CA GLY A 52 -11.60 -17.32 13.42
C GLY A 52 -11.48 -17.99 12.04
N ASP A 53 -12.59 -18.33 11.37
CA ASP A 53 -12.56 -18.80 9.99
C ASP A 53 -12.08 -17.68 9.07
N LYS A 54 -11.31 -18.02 8.05
CA LYS A 54 -10.72 -17.06 7.11
C LYS A 54 -11.62 -16.89 5.91
N VAL A 55 -11.76 -15.64 5.49
CA VAL A 55 -12.52 -15.25 4.31
C VAL A 55 -11.61 -14.46 3.39
N ALA A 56 -11.33 -15.03 2.23
CA ALA A 56 -10.54 -14.36 1.20
C ALA A 56 -11.38 -13.28 0.50
N LEU A 57 -10.73 -12.17 0.11
CA LEU A 57 -11.38 -11.02 -0.49
C LEU A 57 -10.56 -10.46 -1.64
N SER A 58 -10.98 -10.68 -2.89
CA SER A 58 -10.44 -10.05 -4.09
C SER A 58 -11.38 -8.97 -4.59
N CYS A 59 -11.08 -7.73 -4.29
CA CYS A 59 -11.92 -6.60 -4.66
C CYS A 59 -11.08 -5.33 -4.88
N PRO A 60 -11.32 -4.55 -5.94
CA PRO A 60 -10.71 -3.24 -6.11
C PRO A 60 -11.31 -2.22 -5.12
N ASN A 61 -10.87 -0.96 -5.23
CA ASN A 61 -11.38 0.13 -4.38
C ASN A 61 -12.79 0.56 -4.80
N VAL A 62 -13.76 -0.33 -4.62
CA VAL A 62 -15.20 -0.06 -4.81
C VAL A 62 -15.95 -0.25 -3.49
N THR A 63 -17.20 0.18 -3.42
CA THR A 63 -18.01 0.15 -2.19
C THR A 63 -18.11 -1.23 -1.55
N TYR A 64 -18.03 -2.30 -2.34
CA TYR A 64 -18.05 -3.67 -1.82
C TYR A 64 -16.87 -4.00 -0.92
N PHE A 65 -15.66 -3.42 -1.17
CA PHE A 65 -14.51 -3.75 -0.33
C PHE A 65 -14.73 -3.38 1.14
N PRO A 66 -15.05 -2.13 1.52
CA PRO A 66 -15.33 -1.78 2.91
C PRO A 66 -16.52 -2.56 3.49
N ILE A 67 -17.60 -2.76 2.71
CA ILE A 67 -18.79 -3.51 3.14
C ILE A 67 -18.41 -4.95 3.51
N ALA A 68 -17.70 -5.65 2.63
CA ALA A 68 -17.25 -7.03 2.85
C ALA A 68 -16.23 -7.12 3.99
N TYR A 69 -15.24 -6.23 4.01
CA TYR A 69 -14.21 -6.18 5.05
C TYR A 69 -14.81 -6.08 6.46
N TYR A 70 -15.68 -5.09 6.68
CA TYR A 70 -16.34 -4.95 7.98
C TYR A 70 -17.35 -6.06 8.26
N GLY A 71 -18.03 -6.58 7.24
CA GLY A 71 -18.93 -7.73 7.38
C GLY A 71 -18.20 -8.99 7.85
N ILE A 72 -17.04 -9.28 7.28
CA ILE A 72 -16.18 -10.40 7.70
C ILE A 72 -15.75 -10.22 9.16
N LEU A 73 -15.28 -9.02 9.52
CA LEU A 73 -14.88 -8.72 10.91
C LEU A 73 -16.07 -8.80 11.88
N LYS A 74 -17.24 -8.28 11.51
CA LYS A 74 -18.47 -8.39 12.32
C LYS A 74 -18.85 -9.84 12.61
N ALA A 75 -18.68 -10.73 11.64
CA ALA A 75 -18.89 -12.16 11.81
C ALA A 75 -17.85 -12.83 12.74
N GLY A 76 -16.82 -12.10 13.17
CA GLY A 76 -15.69 -12.62 13.94
C GLY A 76 -14.71 -13.43 13.08
N CYS A 77 -14.83 -13.35 11.77
CA CYS A 77 -13.96 -14.00 10.80
C CYS A 77 -12.70 -13.17 10.53
N VAL A 78 -11.70 -13.80 9.92
CA VAL A 78 -10.43 -13.19 9.56
C VAL A 78 -10.46 -12.80 8.09
N VAL A 79 -10.10 -11.55 7.79
CA VAL A 79 -10.01 -11.08 6.40
C VAL A 79 -8.67 -11.52 5.79
N VAL A 80 -8.70 -12.11 4.60
CA VAL A 80 -7.52 -12.43 3.81
C VAL A 80 -7.61 -11.66 2.48
N PRO A 81 -7.16 -10.41 2.44
CA PRO A 81 -7.25 -9.61 1.22
C PRO A 81 -6.24 -10.09 0.19
N LEU A 82 -6.69 -10.32 -1.03
CA LEU A 82 -5.87 -10.79 -2.15
C LEU A 82 -5.69 -9.69 -3.18
N ASN A 83 -4.53 -9.68 -3.81
CA ASN A 83 -4.23 -8.75 -4.90
C ASN A 83 -5.12 -9.08 -6.11
N VAL A 84 -5.80 -8.07 -6.64
CA VAL A 84 -6.71 -8.18 -7.79
C VAL A 84 -6.02 -8.57 -9.11
N LEU A 85 -4.69 -8.52 -9.16
CA LEU A 85 -3.89 -8.94 -10.32
C LEU A 85 -3.48 -10.42 -10.27
N PHE A 86 -3.77 -11.14 -9.19
CA PHE A 86 -3.42 -12.54 -9.06
C PHE A 86 -4.12 -13.40 -10.12
N LYS A 87 -3.39 -14.41 -10.60
CA LYS A 87 -3.90 -15.44 -11.51
C LYS A 87 -4.35 -16.66 -10.71
N ALA A 88 -5.07 -17.57 -11.37
CA ALA A 88 -5.68 -18.74 -10.75
C ALA A 88 -4.74 -19.53 -9.81
N ARG A 89 -3.50 -19.80 -10.23
CA ARG A 89 -2.51 -20.52 -9.42
C ARG A 89 -2.14 -19.78 -8.13
N GLU A 90 -1.98 -18.47 -8.21
CA GLU A 90 -1.66 -17.64 -7.04
C GLU A 90 -2.84 -17.58 -6.08
N ILE A 91 -4.06 -17.43 -6.62
CA ILE A 91 -5.30 -17.44 -5.83
C ILE A 91 -5.45 -18.78 -5.11
N ALA A 92 -5.32 -19.92 -5.83
CA ALA A 92 -5.40 -21.25 -5.22
C ALA A 92 -4.37 -21.45 -4.10
N TYR A 93 -3.14 -20.96 -4.32
CA TYR A 93 -2.10 -20.97 -3.26
C TYR A 93 -2.58 -20.24 -2.01
N HIS A 94 -3.05 -19.00 -2.14
CA HIS A 94 -3.46 -18.19 -1.00
C HIS A 94 -4.69 -18.76 -0.28
N LEU A 95 -5.67 -19.29 -1.02
CA LEU A 95 -6.84 -19.94 -0.44
C LEU A 95 -6.47 -21.16 0.40
N ASN A 96 -5.54 -21.98 -0.10
CA ASN A 96 -5.07 -23.18 0.60
C ASN A 96 -4.16 -22.82 1.79
N ASP A 97 -3.19 -21.92 1.59
CA ASP A 97 -2.21 -21.54 2.63
C ASP A 97 -2.84 -20.81 3.80
N SER A 98 -3.91 -20.05 3.56
CA SER A 98 -4.66 -19.35 4.61
C SER A 98 -5.77 -20.19 5.26
N ASP A 99 -6.05 -21.39 4.79
CA ASP A 99 -7.24 -22.17 5.15
C ASP A 99 -8.55 -21.39 4.98
N ALA A 100 -8.67 -20.61 3.90
CA ALA A 100 -9.87 -19.82 3.64
C ALA A 100 -11.09 -20.71 3.44
N LYS A 101 -12.18 -20.44 4.18
CA LYS A 101 -13.45 -21.16 4.09
C LYS A 101 -14.40 -20.59 3.04
N ALA A 102 -14.32 -19.29 2.83
CA ALA A 102 -15.09 -18.59 1.83
C ALA A 102 -14.19 -17.63 1.04
N TYR A 103 -14.58 -17.38 -0.20
CA TYR A 103 -13.88 -16.45 -1.07
C TYR A 103 -14.88 -15.49 -1.72
N LEU A 104 -14.79 -14.20 -1.37
CA LEU A 104 -15.55 -13.11 -1.96
C LEU A 104 -14.73 -12.51 -3.10
N CYS A 105 -15.23 -12.59 -4.32
CA CYS A 105 -14.48 -12.26 -5.52
C CYS A 105 -15.24 -11.29 -6.41
N PHE A 106 -14.63 -10.14 -6.72
CA PHE A 106 -15.17 -9.16 -7.65
C PHE A 106 -15.14 -9.71 -9.08
N GLU A 107 -16.23 -9.50 -9.83
CA GLU A 107 -16.40 -10.00 -11.20
C GLU A 107 -15.27 -9.52 -12.13
N GLY A 108 -14.92 -8.23 -12.04
CA GLY A 108 -13.92 -7.61 -12.89
C GLY A 108 -14.42 -7.31 -14.30
N SER A 109 -13.50 -7.11 -15.24
CA SER A 109 -13.77 -6.81 -16.64
C SER A 109 -12.90 -7.68 -17.56
N GLU A 110 -13.08 -7.56 -18.89
CA GLU A 110 -12.19 -8.24 -19.85
C GLU A 110 -10.72 -7.80 -19.71
N GLU A 111 -10.50 -6.50 -19.42
CA GLU A 111 -9.15 -5.95 -19.20
C GLU A 111 -8.56 -6.38 -17.85
N LEU A 112 -9.40 -6.55 -16.84
CA LEU A 112 -9.02 -6.96 -15.49
C LEU A 112 -9.92 -8.11 -15.03
N PRO A 113 -9.68 -9.36 -15.48
CA PRO A 113 -10.57 -10.51 -15.31
C PRO A 113 -10.44 -11.17 -13.94
N ILE A 114 -10.71 -10.41 -12.86
CA ILE A 114 -10.59 -10.85 -11.47
C ILE A 114 -11.46 -12.08 -11.21
N GLY A 115 -12.75 -12.03 -11.56
CA GLY A 115 -13.71 -13.11 -11.33
C GLY A 115 -13.35 -14.39 -12.08
N ARG A 116 -12.90 -14.26 -13.36
CA ARG A 116 -12.47 -15.42 -14.14
C ARG A 116 -11.30 -16.16 -13.48
N TYR A 117 -10.24 -15.44 -13.07
CA TYR A 117 -9.12 -16.04 -12.37
C TYR A 117 -9.50 -16.46 -10.95
N GLY A 118 -10.41 -15.72 -10.32
CA GLY A 118 -10.95 -16.03 -9.01
C GLY A 118 -11.65 -17.38 -8.98
N LEU A 119 -12.58 -17.60 -9.88
CA LEU A 119 -13.31 -18.87 -9.98
C LEU A 119 -12.36 -20.05 -10.30
N GLN A 120 -11.48 -19.88 -11.30
CA GLN A 120 -10.48 -20.89 -11.63
C GLN A 120 -9.54 -21.21 -10.44
N GLY A 121 -9.16 -20.23 -9.64
CA GLY A 121 -8.35 -20.42 -8.44
C GLY A 121 -9.13 -21.11 -7.31
N PHE A 122 -10.40 -20.76 -7.15
CA PHE A 122 -11.32 -21.41 -6.21
C PHE A 122 -11.50 -22.91 -6.55
N GLU A 123 -11.74 -23.25 -7.81
CA GLU A 123 -11.88 -24.64 -8.27
C GLU A 123 -10.61 -25.49 -8.06
N GLN A 124 -9.43 -24.82 -7.99
CA GLN A 124 -8.16 -25.49 -7.69
C GLN A 124 -7.85 -25.53 -6.18
N ALA A 125 -8.63 -24.85 -5.34
CA ALA A 125 -8.43 -24.85 -3.90
C ALA A 125 -9.06 -26.11 -3.26
N ASN A 126 -8.38 -26.64 -2.23
CA ASN A 126 -8.78 -27.91 -1.60
C ASN A 126 -9.80 -27.75 -0.48
N HIS A 127 -9.85 -26.56 0.16
CA HIS A 127 -10.54 -26.36 1.45
C HIS A 127 -11.49 -25.18 1.47
N CYS A 128 -11.52 -24.37 0.41
CA CYS A 128 -12.46 -23.26 0.28
C CYS A 128 -13.83 -23.81 -0.16
N GLU A 129 -14.85 -23.60 0.68
CA GLU A 129 -16.16 -24.25 0.51
C GLU A 129 -17.17 -23.34 -0.21
N HIS A 130 -17.00 -22.01 -0.09
CA HIS A 130 -17.97 -21.04 -0.59
C HIS A 130 -17.33 -20.01 -1.49
N PHE A 131 -17.83 -19.89 -2.73
CA PHE A 131 -17.51 -18.81 -3.65
C PHE A 131 -18.66 -17.80 -3.67
N VAL A 132 -18.35 -16.53 -3.44
CA VAL A 132 -19.33 -15.43 -3.43
C VAL A 132 -18.93 -14.41 -4.47
N GLU A 133 -19.74 -14.25 -5.48
CA GLU A 133 -19.52 -13.30 -6.55
C GLU A 133 -19.89 -11.88 -6.10
N MET A 134 -19.05 -10.92 -6.45
CA MET A 134 -19.32 -9.49 -6.31
C MET A 134 -19.46 -8.87 -7.70
N PRO A 135 -20.69 -8.74 -8.22
CA PRO A 135 -20.90 -8.24 -9.57
C PRO A 135 -20.53 -6.76 -9.69
N ILE A 136 -20.21 -6.32 -10.91
CA ILE A 136 -20.02 -4.88 -11.17
C ILE A 136 -21.32 -4.15 -10.80
N PRO A 137 -21.25 -3.07 -9.98
CA PRO A 137 -22.44 -2.26 -9.70
C PRO A 137 -22.98 -1.66 -11.01
N THR A 138 -24.06 -2.22 -11.54
CA THR A 138 -24.66 -1.76 -12.79
C THR A 138 -25.70 -0.70 -12.50
N GLY A 139 -25.55 0.47 -13.13
CA GLY A 139 -26.70 1.26 -13.48
C GLY A 139 -27.45 0.53 -14.58
N ALA A 140 -28.66 0.05 -14.29
CA ALA A 140 -29.64 -0.60 -15.14
C ALA A 140 -29.17 -1.10 -16.53
N ASP A 141 -29.45 -2.38 -16.83
CA ASP A 141 -29.30 -3.06 -18.12
C ASP A 141 -27.95 -3.74 -18.47
N THR A 142 -27.41 -4.54 -17.57
CA THR A 142 -26.56 -5.65 -18.04
C THR A 142 -27.14 -6.95 -17.53
N THR A 143 -27.79 -7.70 -18.43
CA THR A 143 -28.07 -9.13 -18.28
C THR A 143 -26.76 -9.91 -18.45
N SER A 144 -25.80 -9.78 -17.52
CA SER A 144 -24.79 -10.81 -17.36
C SER A 144 -25.56 -12.07 -16.94
N GLU A 145 -25.42 -13.17 -17.68
CA GLU A 145 -25.98 -14.47 -17.29
C GLU A 145 -25.42 -14.80 -15.91
N ARG A 146 -26.22 -14.53 -14.86
CA ARG A 146 -25.86 -14.85 -13.48
C ARG A 146 -25.64 -16.36 -13.41
N ASN A 147 -24.49 -16.74 -12.90
CA ASN A 147 -24.23 -18.13 -12.58
C ASN A 147 -25.02 -18.50 -11.32
N GLU A 148 -26.22 -19.08 -11.49
CA GLU A 148 -27.10 -19.48 -10.36
C GLU A 148 -26.45 -20.51 -9.42
N GLN A 149 -25.24 -21.00 -9.73
CA GLN A 149 -24.52 -21.99 -8.92
C GLN A 149 -23.75 -21.35 -7.76
N HIS A 150 -23.56 -20.02 -7.74
CA HIS A 150 -22.77 -19.33 -6.72
C HIS A 150 -23.59 -18.28 -5.96
N GLU A 151 -23.22 -18.05 -4.72
CA GLU A 151 -23.77 -16.95 -3.91
C GLU A 151 -23.37 -15.61 -4.52
N SER A 152 -24.24 -14.61 -4.40
CA SER A 152 -23.94 -13.24 -4.84
C SER A 152 -24.01 -12.26 -3.67
N ILE A 153 -22.99 -11.41 -3.54
CA ILE A 153 -23.03 -10.35 -2.52
C ILE A 153 -24.18 -9.37 -2.80
N ALA A 154 -24.52 -9.12 -4.06
CA ALA A 154 -25.63 -8.24 -4.41
C ALA A 154 -26.97 -8.75 -3.84
N ASP A 155 -27.20 -10.07 -3.88
CA ASP A 155 -28.40 -10.67 -3.28
C ASP A 155 -28.36 -10.57 -1.75
N TRP A 156 -27.19 -10.69 -1.12
CA TRP A 156 -27.04 -10.48 0.32
C TRP A 156 -27.38 -9.06 0.74
N LEU A 157 -26.92 -8.08 -0.05
CA LEU A 157 -27.14 -6.66 0.23
C LEU A 157 -28.57 -6.20 -0.08
N ALA A 158 -29.28 -6.90 -0.99
CA ALA A 158 -30.69 -6.66 -1.30
C ALA A 158 -31.66 -7.23 -0.25
N GLN A 159 -31.20 -8.09 0.65
CA GLN A 159 -32.03 -8.64 1.72
C GLN A 159 -32.50 -7.53 2.69
N PRO A 160 -33.66 -7.71 3.34
CA PRO A 160 -34.06 -6.83 4.43
C PRO A 160 -32.94 -6.68 5.45
N LEU A 161 -32.74 -5.44 5.92
CA LEU A 161 -31.67 -5.14 6.88
C LEU A 161 -31.92 -5.89 8.20
N ILE A 162 -30.98 -6.73 8.59
CA ILE A 162 -31.02 -7.50 9.84
C ILE A 162 -30.06 -6.84 10.82
N PRO A 163 -30.52 -6.37 11.98
CA PRO A 163 -29.62 -5.91 13.03
C PRO A 163 -28.63 -7.03 13.37
N PHE A 164 -27.34 -6.76 13.25
CA PHE A 164 -26.29 -7.73 13.48
C PHE A 164 -25.30 -7.18 14.52
N GLU A 165 -25.26 -7.80 15.69
CA GLU A 165 -24.27 -7.48 16.72
C GLU A 165 -22.93 -8.14 16.37
N SER A 166 -21.87 -7.34 16.35
CA SER A 166 -20.53 -7.85 16.06
C SER A 166 -20.08 -8.90 17.06
N VAL A 167 -19.53 -9.99 16.54
CA VAL A 167 -19.00 -11.08 17.38
C VAL A 167 -17.89 -10.55 18.27
N ALA A 168 -17.98 -10.86 19.56
CA ALA A 168 -16.96 -10.46 20.53
C ALA A 168 -15.62 -11.15 20.26
N CYS A 169 -14.56 -10.34 20.09
CA CYS A 169 -13.20 -10.80 19.89
C CYS A 169 -12.30 -10.35 21.03
N HIS A 170 -11.21 -11.09 21.25
CA HIS A 170 -10.07 -10.64 22.03
C HIS A 170 -9.21 -9.71 21.19
N GLY A 171 -8.44 -8.82 21.83
CA GLY A 171 -7.51 -7.94 21.11
C GLY A 171 -6.46 -8.71 20.32
N ASP A 172 -6.04 -9.85 20.83
CA ASP A 172 -5.02 -10.73 20.21
C ASP A 172 -5.60 -11.74 19.21
N ASP A 173 -6.94 -11.81 19.05
CA ASP A 173 -7.52 -12.60 17.96
C ASP A 173 -7.08 -12.00 16.62
N THR A 174 -6.81 -12.86 15.63
CA THR A 174 -6.41 -12.45 14.30
C THR A 174 -7.58 -11.76 13.59
N ALA A 175 -7.36 -10.56 13.09
CA ALA A 175 -8.34 -9.78 12.32
C ALA A 175 -8.07 -9.90 10.83
N VAL A 176 -6.79 -9.86 10.44
CA VAL A 176 -6.36 -9.84 9.03
C VAL A 176 -5.12 -10.71 8.85
N ILE A 177 -5.03 -11.42 7.72
CA ILE A 177 -3.80 -12.06 7.28
C ILE A 177 -3.37 -11.38 5.98
N LEU A 178 -2.24 -10.67 6.02
CA LEU A 178 -1.68 -9.98 4.85
C LEU A 178 -0.50 -10.77 4.28
N TYR A 179 -0.60 -11.15 3.02
CA TYR A 179 0.47 -11.87 2.34
C TYR A 179 1.57 -10.92 1.87
N THR A 180 2.82 -11.27 2.20
CA THR A 180 4.02 -10.56 1.76
C THR A 180 4.87 -11.47 0.90
N SER A 181 5.55 -10.89 -0.11
CA SER A 181 6.52 -11.62 -0.93
C SER A 181 7.77 -11.89 -0.09
N GLY A 182 7.84 -13.06 0.53
CA GLY A 182 9.01 -13.48 1.31
C GLY A 182 10.29 -13.57 0.48
N THR A 183 11.44 -13.46 1.14
CA THR A 183 12.77 -13.63 0.54
C THR A 183 13.02 -15.03 -0.03
N THR A 184 12.22 -16.02 0.36
CA THR A 184 12.35 -17.45 0.02
C THR A 184 11.47 -17.91 -1.16
N GLY A 185 10.81 -16.99 -1.86
CA GLY A 185 10.07 -17.27 -3.09
C GLY A 185 8.58 -17.55 -2.93
N GLN A 186 8.10 -18.09 -1.82
CA GLN A 186 6.67 -18.29 -1.56
C GLN A 186 6.12 -17.17 -0.63
N PRO A 187 4.96 -16.57 -0.95
CA PRO A 187 4.33 -15.59 -0.08
C PRO A 187 4.02 -16.14 1.31
N LYS A 188 4.18 -15.31 2.34
CA LYS A 188 3.88 -15.65 3.74
C LYS A 188 2.78 -14.73 4.25
N GLY A 189 1.80 -15.28 4.95
CA GLY A 189 0.69 -14.53 5.56
C GLY A 189 1.06 -13.96 6.92
N ALA A 190 1.26 -12.64 7.03
CA ALA A 190 1.46 -11.97 8.31
C ALA A 190 0.13 -11.90 9.09
N GLU A 191 0.07 -12.50 10.27
CA GLU A 191 -1.12 -12.46 11.14
C GLU A 191 -1.17 -11.17 11.94
N LEU A 192 -2.17 -10.35 11.66
CA LEU A 192 -2.42 -9.09 12.35
C LEU A 192 -3.66 -9.21 13.24
N SER A 193 -3.49 -8.93 14.52
CA SER A 193 -4.57 -8.95 15.50
C SER A 193 -5.47 -7.71 15.40
N HIS A 194 -6.64 -7.77 16.04
CA HIS A 194 -7.50 -6.59 16.19
C HIS A 194 -6.76 -5.44 16.85
N THR A 195 -5.92 -5.72 17.87
CA THR A 195 -5.10 -4.70 18.54
C THR A 195 -4.06 -4.09 17.61
N ASN A 196 -3.36 -4.90 16.81
CA ASN A 196 -2.37 -4.37 15.85
C ASN A 196 -3.01 -3.35 14.90
N MET A 197 -4.15 -3.75 14.28
CA MET A 197 -4.88 -2.92 13.31
C MET A 197 -5.47 -1.67 13.98
N GLN A 198 -6.08 -1.81 15.16
CA GLN A 198 -6.68 -0.71 15.90
C GLN A 198 -5.63 0.33 16.32
N THR A 199 -4.51 -0.11 16.91
CA THR A 199 -3.43 0.78 17.35
C THR A 199 -2.89 1.59 16.18
N ASN A 200 -2.68 0.95 15.04
CA ASN A 200 -2.14 1.61 13.87
C ASN A 200 -3.13 2.58 13.20
N ALA A 201 -4.42 2.23 13.16
CA ALA A 201 -5.47 3.14 12.70
C ALA A 201 -5.59 4.39 13.59
N MET A 202 -5.52 4.24 14.92
CA MET A 202 -5.51 5.36 15.87
C MET A 202 -4.27 6.24 15.72
N SER A 203 -3.09 5.63 15.55
CA SER A 203 -1.85 6.36 15.30
C SER A 203 -1.93 7.14 13.99
N SER A 204 -2.45 6.53 12.93
CA SER A 204 -2.64 7.19 11.64
C SER A 204 -3.60 8.38 11.74
N GLN A 205 -4.72 8.22 12.43
CA GLN A 205 -5.64 9.32 12.72
C GLN A 205 -4.94 10.49 13.41
N TYR A 206 -4.20 10.21 14.48
CA TYR A 206 -3.50 11.21 15.29
C TYR A 206 -2.43 11.97 14.46
N LEU A 207 -1.60 11.24 13.72
CA LEU A 207 -0.50 11.81 12.94
C LEU A 207 -0.98 12.67 11.78
N MET A 208 -2.02 12.24 11.08
CA MET A 208 -2.64 13.00 9.99
C MET A 208 -3.62 14.07 10.49
N ARG A 209 -3.85 14.14 11.81
CA ARG A 209 -4.90 14.98 12.41
C ARG A 209 -6.22 14.86 11.68
N LEU A 210 -6.64 13.60 11.43
CA LEU A 210 -7.91 13.38 10.79
C LEU A 210 -9.05 13.75 11.70
N GLU A 211 -9.94 14.57 11.16
CA GLU A 211 -11.18 15.00 11.80
C GLU A 211 -12.39 14.48 11.02
N TYR A 212 -13.55 14.48 11.68
CA TYR A 212 -14.77 14.04 11.04
C TYR A 212 -15.14 14.88 9.80
N SER A 213 -14.74 16.15 9.76
CA SER A 213 -14.94 17.05 8.61
C SER A 213 -14.08 16.74 7.40
N ASP A 214 -13.02 15.93 7.55
CA ASP A 214 -12.13 15.58 6.46
C ASP A 214 -12.79 14.69 5.41
N THR A 215 -12.28 14.82 4.20
CA THR A 215 -12.52 13.88 3.11
C THR A 215 -11.17 13.28 2.70
N THR A 216 -11.04 11.98 2.81
CA THR A 216 -9.84 11.23 2.40
C THR A 216 -10.05 10.60 1.03
N MET A 217 -8.98 10.17 0.37
CA MET A 217 -9.07 9.52 -0.93
C MET A 217 -8.31 8.18 -0.92
N ALA A 218 -8.99 7.11 -1.25
CA ALA A 218 -8.41 5.78 -1.37
C ALA A 218 -7.97 5.51 -2.82
N THR A 219 -6.78 6.00 -3.18
CA THR A 219 -6.08 5.66 -4.43
C THR A 219 -5.21 4.41 -4.26
N LEU A 220 -4.72 4.20 -3.03
CA LEU A 220 -3.95 3.02 -2.67
C LEU A 220 -4.89 1.81 -2.56
N PRO A 221 -4.48 0.64 -3.07
CA PRO A 221 -5.31 -0.57 -2.98
C PRO A 221 -5.69 -0.91 -1.54
N LEU A 222 -6.99 -1.10 -1.29
CA LEU A 222 -7.49 -1.46 0.04
C LEU A 222 -7.12 -2.90 0.45
N PHE A 223 -6.72 -3.75 -0.49
CA PHE A 223 -6.15 -5.06 -0.17
C PHE A 223 -4.70 -4.99 0.39
N HIS A 224 -4.07 -3.80 0.34
CA HIS A 224 -2.74 -3.57 0.90
C HIS A 224 -2.85 -2.80 2.23
N SER A 225 -1.98 -3.11 3.19
CA SER A 225 -2.00 -2.54 4.55
C SER A 225 -2.05 -1.02 4.60
N PHE A 226 -1.38 -0.31 3.68
CA PHE A 226 -1.37 1.14 3.64
C PHE A 226 -2.78 1.69 3.32
N GLY A 227 -3.40 1.27 2.22
CA GLY A 227 -4.78 1.66 1.90
C GLY A 227 -5.79 1.22 2.94
N GLN A 228 -5.63 0.00 3.45
CA GLN A 228 -6.54 -0.60 4.42
C GLN A 228 -6.52 0.09 5.78
N THR A 229 -5.33 0.29 6.37
CA THR A 229 -5.22 0.82 7.75
C THR A 229 -5.16 2.33 7.76
N VAL A 230 -4.22 2.91 7.00
CA VAL A 230 -3.95 4.36 7.07
C VAL A 230 -5.09 5.16 6.46
N MET A 231 -5.74 4.61 5.41
CA MET A 231 -6.87 5.31 4.78
C MET A 231 -8.21 4.79 5.29
N MET A 232 -8.57 3.52 5.04
CA MET A 232 -9.92 3.02 5.32
C MET A 232 -10.22 2.94 6.83
N ASN A 233 -9.39 2.21 7.61
CA ASN A 233 -9.68 2.03 9.03
C ASN A 233 -9.56 3.37 9.80
N ALA A 234 -8.60 4.24 9.47
CA ALA A 234 -8.48 5.55 10.10
C ALA A 234 -9.66 6.47 9.74
N SER A 235 -10.14 6.46 8.50
CA SER A 235 -11.32 7.23 8.07
C SER A 235 -12.59 6.78 8.77
N VAL A 236 -12.80 5.46 8.85
CA VAL A 236 -13.97 4.89 9.55
C VAL A 236 -13.91 5.18 11.04
N LEU A 237 -12.73 5.05 11.68
CA LEU A 237 -12.54 5.38 13.09
C LEU A 237 -12.87 6.85 13.39
N THR A 238 -12.50 7.76 12.48
CA THR A 238 -12.69 9.21 12.63
C THR A 238 -14.12 9.64 12.32
N GLY A 239 -14.83 8.88 11.47
CA GLY A 239 -16.10 9.30 10.87
C GLY A 239 -15.91 10.26 9.69
N SER A 240 -14.74 10.27 9.04
CA SER A 240 -14.47 11.06 7.84
C SER A 240 -15.00 10.38 6.58
N THR A 241 -15.28 11.16 5.52
CA THR A 241 -15.72 10.64 4.22
C THR A 241 -14.51 10.08 3.46
N MET A 242 -14.65 8.94 2.78
CA MET A 242 -13.62 8.38 1.92
C MET A 242 -14.10 8.31 0.47
N VAL A 243 -13.37 8.97 -0.44
CA VAL A 243 -13.57 8.87 -1.89
C VAL A 243 -12.80 7.65 -2.40
N LEU A 244 -13.49 6.73 -3.05
CA LEU A 244 -12.92 5.50 -3.61
C LEU A 244 -12.52 5.71 -5.06
N ILE A 245 -11.29 5.36 -5.39
CA ILE A 245 -10.75 5.39 -6.75
C ILE A 245 -10.38 3.96 -7.15
N PRO A 246 -11.18 3.29 -7.98
CA PRO A 246 -10.93 1.90 -8.37
C PRO A 246 -9.62 1.69 -9.13
N ARG A 247 -9.22 2.66 -9.95
CA ARG A 247 -7.97 2.69 -10.70
C ARG A 247 -7.38 4.09 -10.64
N PHE A 248 -6.10 4.17 -10.26
CA PHE A 248 -5.39 5.44 -10.27
C PHE A 248 -5.23 5.95 -11.70
N GLU A 249 -5.76 7.13 -11.95
CA GLU A 249 -5.59 7.91 -13.18
C GLU A 249 -5.40 9.37 -12.75
N PRO A 250 -4.26 10.01 -13.08
CA PRO A 250 -3.89 11.30 -12.48
C PRO A 250 -4.89 12.42 -12.71
N SER A 251 -5.43 12.55 -13.93
CA SER A 251 -6.39 13.61 -14.27
C SER A 251 -7.71 13.41 -13.52
N LEU A 252 -8.19 12.16 -13.43
CA LEU A 252 -9.37 11.80 -12.64
C LEU A 252 -9.16 12.11 -11.16
N VAL A 253 -7.98 11.75 -10.61
CA VAL A 253 -7.66 12.01 -9.20
C VAL A 253 -7.68 13.51 -8.90
N ILE A 254 -7.09 14.36 -9.74
CA ILE A 254 -7.13 15.82 -9.59
C ILE A 254 -8.59 16.32 -9.64
N GLU A 255 -9.38 15.84 -10.58
CA GLU A 255 -10.80 16.19 -10.69
C GLU A 255 -11.57 15.80 -9.42
N GLN A 256 -11.39 14.59 -8.94
CA GLN A 256 -12.07 14.11 -7.72
C GLN A 256 -11.61 14.85 -6.46
N ILE A 257 -10.32 15.26 -6.38
CA ILE A 257 -9.85 16.13 -5.29
C ILE A 257 -10.64 17.43 -5.26
N ILE A 258 -10.82 18.07 -6.40
CA ILE A 258 -11.52 19.35 -6.53
C ILE A 258 -13.03 19.17 -6.24
N ASN A 259 -13.66 18.21 -6.92
CA ASN A 259 -15.12 18.03 -6.86
C ASN A 259 -15.62 17.60 -5.47
N HIS A 260 -14.84 16.78 -4.78
CA HIS A 260 -15.21 16.25 -3.45
C HIS A 260 -14.49 16.92 -2.29
N LYS A 261 -13.71 17.98 -2.56
CA LYS A 261 -12.94 18.72 -1.55
C LYS A 261 -12.11 17.77 -0.68
N VAL A 262 -11.36 16.88 -1.34
CA VAL A 262 -10.48 15.95 -0.63
C VAL A 262 -9.43 16.74 0.14
N SER A 263 -9.34 16.48 1.44
CA SER A 263 -8.43 17.22 2.34
C SER A 263 -7.13 16.45 2.64
N VAL A 264 -7.15 15.12 2.49
CA VAL A 264 -5.96 14.27 2.71
C VAL A 264 -5.81 13.30 1.56
N PHE A 265 -4.64 13.36 0.92
CA PHE A 265 -4.23 12.43 -0.14
C PHE A 265 -3.08 11.56 0.35
N ALA A 266 -3.21 10.23 0.22
CA ALA A 266 -2.13 9.29 0.48
C ALA A 266 -1.76 8.54 -0.80
N GLY A 267 -0.46 8.46 -1.07
CA GLY A 267 0.05 7.81 -2.28
C GLY A 267 1.47 7.27 -2.12
N VAL A 268 1.91 6.56 -3.13
CA VAL A 268 3.31 6.17 -3.31
C VAL A 268 4.03 7.20 -4.20
N PRO A 269 5.37 7.27 -4.20
CA PRO A 269 6.11 8.30 -4.95
C PRO A 269 5.71 8.44 -6.41
N THR A 270 5.48 7.32 -7.11
CA THR A 270 5.06 7.31 -8.51
C THR A 270 3.72 8.01 -8.76
N MET A 271 2.80 7.97 -7.78
CA MET A 271 1.53 8.70 -7.87
C MET A 271 1.75 10.21 -7.77
N TYR A 272 2.65 10.66 -6.88
CA TYR A 272 3.02 12.08 -6.77
C TYR A 272 3.67 12.61 -8.04
N ILE A 273 4.61 11.86 -8.62
CA ILE A 273 5.24 12.19 -9.92
C ILE A 273 4.17 12.32 -11.01
N ALA A 274 3.24 11.35 -11.09
CA ALA A 274 2.18 11.38 -12.09
C ALA A 274 1.20 12.56 -11.90
N LEU A 275 0.89 12.95 -10.66
CA LEU A 275 0.05 14.12 -10.37
C LEU A 275 0.75 15.44 -10.73
N LEU A 276 2.07 15.54 -10.52
CA LEU A 276 2.86 16.68 -10.97
C LEU A 276 2.79 16.80 -12.50
N LYS A 277 3.02 15.71 -13.23
CA LYS A 277 2.99 15.67 -14.69
C LYS A 277 1.59 16.01 -15.25
N ALA A 278 0.53 15.37 -14.75
CA ALA A 278 -0.84 15.62 -15.21
C ALA A 278 -1.30 17.07 -15.04
N GLY A 279 -0.72 17.78 -14.08
CA GLY A 279 -0.96 19.19 -13.93
C GLY A 279 -0.27 20.06 -14.99
N GLU A 280 0.66 19.53 -15.80
CA GLU A 280 1.38 20.24 -16.86
C GLU A 280 0.77 19.99 -18.25
N ASP A 281 0.00 18.92 -18.42
CA ASP A 281 -0.57 18.50 -19.71
C ASP A 281 -1.74 19.37 -20.21
N SER A 282 -2.10 20.45 -19.52
CA SER A 282 -3.15 21.33 -20.01
C SER A 282 -2.63 22.35 -21.01
N SER A 283 -3.45 22.63 -22.03
CA SER A 283 -3.12 23.45 -23.21
C SER A 283 -2.85 24.93 -22.93
N SER A 284 -2.97 25.40 -21.67
CA SER A 284 -2.63 26.77 -21.27
C SER A 284 -2.08 26.84 -19.84
N SER A 285 -1.05 27.66 -19.64
CA SER A 285 -0.49 27.94 -18.31
C SER A 285 -1.54 28.49 -17.31
N LEU A 286 -2.59 29.13 -17.81
CA LEU A 286 -3.67 29.68 -17.01
C LEU A 286 -4.58 28.58 -16.43
N GLU A 287 -4.86 27.51 -17.18
CA GLU A 287 -5.65 26.37 -16.69
C GLU A 287 -4.87 25.55 -15.66
N ILE A 288 -3.57 25.35 -15.90
CA ILE A 288 -2.66 24.70 -14.95
C ILE A 288 -2.68 25.44 -13.60
N SER A 289 -2.49 26.76 -13.65
CA SER A 289 -2.50 27.61 -12.46
C SER A 289 -3.84 27.56 -11.72
N LYS A 290 -4.96 27.59 -12.45
CA LYS A 290 -6.31 27.53 -11.87
C LYS A 290 -6.59 26.18 -11.20
N ARG A 291 -6.22 25.07 -11.83
CA ARG A 291 -6.38 23.73 -11.24
C ARG A 291 -5.51 23.55 -10.00
N SER A 292 -4.25 23.99 -10.05
CA SER A 292 -3.36 23.95 -8.89
C SER A 292 -3.92 24.74 -7.71
N GLU A 293 -4.49 25.92 -7.95
CA GLU A 293 -5.14 26.74 -6.94
C GLU A 293 -6.38 26.05 -6.33
N GLN A 294 -7.18 25.35 -7.14
CA GLN A 294 -8.35 24.58 -6.66
C GLN A 294 -7.92 23.40 -5.80
N VAL A 295 -6.87 22.67 -6.19
CA VAL A 295 -6.29 21.56 -5.39
C VAL A 295 -5.78 22.10 -4.05
N LYS A 296 -5.04 23.20 -4.05
CA LYS A 296 -4.52 23.89 -2.87
C LYS A 296 -5.63 24.30 -1.90
N HIS A 297 -6.80 24.73 -2.40
CA HIS A 297 -7.96 25.06 -1.54
C HIS A 297 -8.65 23.82 -0.97
N SER A 298 -8.39 22.63 -1.49
CA SER A 298 -8.99 21.38 -1.02
C SER A 298 -8.04 20.57 -0.13
N LEU A 299 -6.86 20.26 -0.64
CA LEU A 299 -5.86 19.45 0.07
C LEU A 299 -5.15 20.26 1.16
N ARG A 300 -5.08 19.68 2.35
CA ARG A 300 -4.28 20.20 3.46
C ARG A 300 -3.07 19.34 3.79
N LEU A 301 -3.03 18.11 3.30
CA LEU A 301 -1.99 17.13 3.64
C LEU A 301 -1.79 16.10 2.54
N GLY A 302 -0.53 15.88 2.17
CA GLY A 302 -0.06 14.71 1.45
C GLY A 302 0.61 13.70 2.38
N VAL A 303 0.43 12.42 2.14
CA VAL A 303 1.06 11.31 2.88
C VAL A 303 1.75 10.38 1.90
N SER A 304 3.05 10.20 2.05
CA SER A 304 3.84 9.28 1.24
C SER A 304 4.35 8.10 2.06
N GLY A 305 4.33 6.93 1.48
CA GLY A 305 4.83 5.72 2.12
C GLY A 305 4.92 4.55 1.14
N GLY A 306 5.40 3.42 1.66
CA GLY A 306 5.52 2.19 0.86
C GLY A 306 6.76 2.12 -0.03
N ALA A 307 7.35 3.22 -0.41
CA ALA A 307 8.66 3.37 -1.03
C ALA A 307 9.26 4.71 -0.62
N SER A 308 10.58 4.87 -0.76
CA SER A 308 11.24 6.14 -0.48
C SER A 308 10.83 7.20 -1.49
N MET A 309 10.50 8.37 -1.01
CA MET A 309 10.12 9.51 -1.86
C MET A 309 11.37 10.33 -2.22
N PRO A 310 11.65 10.57 -3.50
CA PRO A 310 12.75 11.46 -3.88
C PRO A 310 12.50 12.87 -3.33
N LEU A 311 13.54 13.48 -2.77
CA LEU A 311 13.44 14.80 -2.13
C LEU A 311 12.96 15.89 -3.09
N GLU A 312 13.37 15.79 -4.34
CA GLU A 312 12.96 16.74 -5.37
C GLU A 312 11.47 16.69 -5.65
N VAL A 313 10.88 15.47 -5.66
CA VAL A 313 9.43 15.29 -5.84
C VAL A 313 8.64 15.89 -4.67
N ILE A 314 9.13 15.73 -3.43
CA ILE A 314 8.52 16.38 -2.26
C ILE A 314 8.53 17.91 -2.45
N ARG A 315 9.71 18.49 -2.76
CA ARG A 315 9.86 19.94 -2.94
C ARG A 315 8.95 20.50 -4.02
N GLN A 316 8.89 19.82 -5.17
CA GLN A 316 8.03 20.25 -6.28
C GLN A 316 6.55 20.18 -5.89
N PHE A 317 6.12 19.09 -5.23
CA PHE A 317 4.73 18.93 -4.82
C PHE A 317 4.32 19.96 -3.75
N GLU A 318 5.15 20.14 -2.73
CA GLU A 318 4.93 21.14 -1.68
C GLU A 318 4.94 22.58 -2.23
N SER A 319 5.87 22.88 -3.13
CA SER A 319 5.93 24.21 -3.77
C SER A 319 4.70 24.49 -4.65
N ARG A 320 4.24 23.46 -5.40
CA ARG A 320 3.12 23.62 -6.34
C ARG A 320 1.76 23.75 -5.65
N PHE A 321 1.52 22.93 -4.63
CA PHE A 321 0.22 22.84 -3.99
C PHE A 321 0.17 23.50 -2.60
N GLU A 322 1.30 24.03 -2.12
CA GLU A 322 1.46 24.72 -0.82
C GLU A 322 0.93 23.93 0.39
N LEU A 323 1.15 22.62 0.39
CA LEU A 323 0.74 21.73 1.45
C LEU A 323 1.90 20.81 1.88
N PRO A 324 1.97 20.40 3.16
CA PRO A 324 3.01 19.48 3.60
C PRO A 324 2.81 18.08 3.05
N VAL A 325 3.92 17.42 2.67
CA VAL A 325 3.96 15.99 2.40
C VAL A 325 4.70 15.30 3.53
N LEU A 326 4.02 14.39 4.24
CA LEU A 326 4.59 13.63 5.34
C LEU A 326 4.97 12.23 4.87
N GLU A 327 6.21 11.84 5.11
CA GLU A 327 6.65 10.47 4.87
C GLU A 327 6.49 9.62 6.11
N GLY A 328 6.09 8.36 5.89
CA GLY A 328 6.05 7.32 6.90
C GLY A 328 6.72 6.05 6.42
N TYR A 329 7.22 5.27 7.36
CA TYR A 329 7.84 3.99 7.12
C TYR A 329 7.13 2.89 7.89
N GLY A 330 7.08 1.73 7.27
CA GLY A 330 6.56 0.51 7.85
C GLY A 330 6.37 -0.61 6.85
N LEU A 331 5.88 -1.73 7.33
CA LEU A 331 5.73 -2.98 6.60
C LEU A 331 4.35 -3.57 6.87
N SER A 332 3.90 -4.52 6.05
CA SER A 332 2.67 -5.25 6.35
C SER A 332 2.71 -5.90 7.71
N GLU A 333 3.88 -6.39 8.11
CA GLU A 333 4.17 -7.01 9.41
C GLU A 333 4.07 -6.04 10.61
N THR A 334 3.94 -4.73 10.36
CA THR A 334 3.78 -3.68 11.39
C THR A 334 2.46 -2.92 11.31
N ALA A 335 1.47 -3.38 10.54
CA ALA A 335 0.06 -2.99 10.45
C ALA A 335 -0.32 -1.59 9.88
N PRO A 336 0.36 -0.85 9.02
CA PRO A 336 1.73 -0.98 8.58
C PRO A 336 2.72 -0.01 9.24
N VAL A 337 2.28 1.17 9.77
CA VAL A 337 3.14 2.31 10.11
C VAL A 337 3.95 2.04 11.37
N ALA A 338 5.26 2.27 11.32
CA ALA A 338 6.17 2.17 12.46
C ALA A 338 6.78 3.53 12.84
N THR A 339 7.14 4.35 11.84
CA THR A 339 7.60 5.73 12.05
C THR A 339 6.87 6.69 11.11
N PHE A 340 6.79 7.96 11.49
CA PHE A 340 6.11 8.97 10.71
C PHE A 340 6.64 10.36 11.01
N ASN A 341 6.69 11.25 10.00
CA ASN A 341 6.97 12.66 10.18
C ASN A 341 5.78 13.37 10.86
N HIS A 342 6.06 14.31 11.74
CA HIS A 342 5.03 15.11 12.41
C HIS A 342 4.63 16.35 11.60
N ILE A 343 3.34 16.66 11.55
CA ILE A 343 2.82 17.81 10.79
C ILE A 343 3.32 19.16 11.35
N ASP A 344 3.55 19.23 12.66
CA ASP A 344 4.05 20.44 13.35
C ASP A 344 5.53 20.39 13.66
N GLY A 345 6.21 19.29 13.34
CA GLY A 345 7.62 19.10 13.61
C GLY A 345 8.53 19.58 12.48
N ASP A 346 9.81 19.65 12.79
CA ASP A 346 10.83 19.80 11.75
C ASP A 346 10.82 18.56 10.87
N ARG A 347 10.38 18.73 9.63
CA ARG A 347 10.39 17.66 8.63
C ARG A 347 11.78 17.59 7.99
N LEU A 348 12.59 16.67 8.49
CA LEU A 348 13.94 16.50 7.97
C LEU A 348 13.89 15.75 6.63
N SER A 349 14.41 16.37 5.60
CA SER A 349 14.51 15.81 4.26
C SER A 349 15.19 14.44 4.27
N GLY A 350 14.52 13.43 3.69
CA GLY A 350 15.00 12.03 3.63
C GLY A 350 14.75 11.22 4.90
N SER A 351 14.23 11.81 5.98
CA SER A 351 13.78 11.07 7.16
C SER A 351 12.36 10.56 6.98
N VAL A 352 12.10 9.35 7.43
CA VAL A 352 10.78 8.75 7.55
C VAL A 352 10.14 9.00 8.94
N GLY A 353 10.66 10.01 9.65
CA GLY A 353 10.13 10.48 10.91
C GLY A 353 10.57 9.70 12.14
N GLN A 354 9.85 9.90 13.22
CA GLN A 354 10.10 9.32 14.53
C GLN A 354 9.19 8.11 14.79
N PRO A 355 9.57 7.21 15.73
CA PRO A 355 8.72 6.10 16.14
C PRO A 355 7.34 6.57 16.61
N LEU A 356 6.28 5.83 16.23
CA LEU A 356 4.95 6.09 16.74
C LEU A 356 4.85 5.89 18.25
N CYS A 357 3.82 6.44 18.87
CA CYS A 357 3.56 6.21 20.31
C CYS A 357 3.50 4.70 20.59
N GLY A 358 4.27 4.25 21.59
CA GLY A 358 4.38 2.83 21.93
C GLY A 358 5.27 1.99 21.01
N HIS A 359 5.93 2.61 20.02
CA HIS A 359 6.89 1.95 19.14
C HIS A 359 8.33 2.24 19.59
N LEU A 360 9.18 1.24 19.50
CA LEU A 360 10.60 1.33 19.73
C LEU A 360 11.35 0.93 18.46
N ILE A 361 12.34 1.73 18.10
CA ILE A 361 13.25 1.43 16.98
C ILE A 361 14.64 1.20 17.55
N LYS A 362 15.32 0.22 17.02
CA LYS A 362 16.71 -0.11 17.33
C LYS A 362 17.44 -0.40 16.03
N ILE A 363 18.67 0.11 15.90
CA ILE A 363 19.55 -0.21 14.77
C ILE A 363 20.59 -1.21 15.25
N THR A 364 20.77 -2.31 14.52
CA THR A 364 21.67 -3.40 14.93
C THR A 364 22.69 -3.77 13.85
N ASP A 365 23.83 -4.24 14.29
CA ASP A 365 24.80 -4.92 13.44
C ASP A 365 24.32 -6.34 13.04
N ILE A 366 25.13 -7.03 12.24
CA ILE A 366 24.84 -8.41 11.80
C ILE A 366 24.85 -9.44 12.93
N GLN A 367 25.42 -9.12 14.08
CA GLN A 367 25.40 -9.93 15.29
C GLN A 367 24.17 -9.66 16.17
N GLY A 368 23.37 -8.62 15.85
CA GLY A 368 22.19 -8.19 16.61
C GLY A 368 22.50 -7.23 17.76
N ASN A 369 23.73 -6.72 17.87
CA ASN A 369 24.11 -5.70 18.84
C ASN A 369 23.66 -4.32 18.36
N SER A 370 23.23 -3.46 19.29
CA SER A 370 22.91 -2.08 18.95
C SER A 370 24.16 -1.33 18.49
N VAL A 371 24.05 -0.60 17.38
CA VAL A 371 25.12 0.27 16.88
C VAL A 371 25.05 1.65 17.51
N ALA A 372 26.11 2.45 17.37
CA ALA A 372 26.10 3.83 17.84
C ALA A 372 25.15 4.71 17.00
N MET A 373 24.69 5.80 17.60
CA MET A 373 23.85 6.77 16.91
C MET A 373 24.53 7.30 15.64
N GLY A 374 23.80 7.33 14.54
CA GLY A 374 24.29 7.74 13.23
C GLY A 374 24.95 6.61 12.42
N GLU A 375 25.29 5.49 13.03
CA GLU A 375 25.81 4.33 12.33
C GLU A 375 24.70 3.54 11.62
N LEU A 376 25.08 2.91 10.50
CA LEU A 376 24.19 2.09 9.70
C LEU A 376 24.06 0.68 10.28
N GLY A 377 22.83 0.14 10.24
CA GLY A 377 22.56 -1.23 10.60
C GLY A 377 21.14 -1.63 10.23
N GLU A 378 20.74 -2.85 10.58
CA GLU A 378 19.39 -3.32 10.36
C GLU A 378 18.40 -2.63 11.31
N VAL A 379 17.30 -2.15 10.74
CA VAL A 379 16.20 -1.56 11.50
C VAL A 379 15.40 -2.66 12.18
N CYS A 380 15.32 -2.61 13.52
CA CYS A 380 14.51 -3.53 14.31
C CYS A 380 13.38 -2.78 15.00
N ILE A 381 12.18 -3.35 14.99
CA ILE A 381 10.95 -2.72 15.50
C ILE A 381 10.37 -3.55 16.63
N LYS A 382 10.01 -2.90 17.74
CA LYS A 382 9.21 -3.51 18.82
C LYS A 382 8.01 -2.63 19.10
N SER A 383 6.81 -3.16 18.89
CA SER A 383 5.60 -2.34 19.01
C SER A 383 4.34 -3.18 19.19
N PRO A 384 3.24 -2.58 19.67
CA PRO A 384 1.93 -3.23 19.71
C PRO A 384 1.33 -3.44 18.30
N SER A 385 1.93 -2.88 17.25
CA SER A 385 1.51 -3.06 15.86
C SER A 385 2.25 -4.19 15.13
N VAL A 386 3.30 -4.77 15.73
CA VAL A 386 4.01 -5.92 15.13
C VAL A 386 3.09 -7.13 15.10
N MET A 387 3.09 -7.84 13.97
CA MET A 387 2.31 -9.05 13.75
C MET A 387 2.51 -10.09 14.84
N LYS A 388 1.56 -10.99 15.00
CA LYS A 388 1.69 -12.17 15.87
C LYS A 388 2.78 -13.12 15.37
N GLY A 389 2.96 -13.20 14.06
CA GLY A 389 3.88 -14.06 13.35
C GLY A 389 3.36 -14.34 11.94
N TYR A 390 4.06 -15.19 11.22
CA TYR A 390 3.58 -15.70 9.93
C TYR A 390 2.68 -16.91 10.13
N TYR A 391 1.49 -16.88 9.54
CA TYR A 391 0.48 -17.92 9.67
C TYR A 391 1.03 -19.30 9.34
N GLN A 392 0.93 -20.24 10.27
CA GLN A 392 1.46 -21.61 10.16
C GLN A 392 2.94 -21.71 9.75
N ARG A 393 3.76 -20.70 10.08
CA ARG A 393 5.21 -20.66 9.77
C ARG A 393 6.02 -20.30 11.03
N PRO A 394 6.09 -21.21 12.04
CA PRO A 394 6.77 -20.91 13.29
C PRO A 394 8.27 -20.63 13.13
N GLU A 395 8.95 -21.34 12.23
CA GLU A 395 10.38 -21.13 11.96
C GLU A 395 10.63 -19.75 11.34
N ALA A 396 9.87 -19.37 10.29
CA ALA A 396 9.97 -18.06 9.67
C ALA A 396 9.60 -16.93 10.66
N THR A 397 8.68 -17.20 11.58
CA THR A 397 8.35 -16.26 12.67
C THR A 397 9.51 -16.10 13.64
N ALA A 398 10.15 -17.18 14.06
CA ALA A 398 11.31 -17.15 14.96
C ALA A 398 12.55 -16.48 14.30
N GLU A 399 12.68 -16.60 12.99
CA GLU A 399 13.71 -15.87 12.23
C GLU A 399 13.44 -14.37 12.19
N ALA A 400 12.18 -13.97 11.98
CA ALA A 400 11.78 -12.57 11.82
C ALA A 400 11.59 -11.84 13.15
N ILE A 401 11.21 -12.53 14.23
CA ILE A 401 10.96 -11.93 15.56
C ILE A 401 11.87 -12.58 16.58
N ARG A 402 12.85 -11.80 17.09
CA ARG A 402 13.84 -12.24 18.09
C ARG A 402 13.74 -11.37 19.32
N ASP A 403 13.55 -11.96 20.48
CA ASP A 403 13.40 -11.26 21.78
C ASP A 403 12.32 -10.14 21.76
N GLY A 404 11.27 -10.36 20.97
CA GLY A 404 10.17 -9.41 20.78
C GLY A 404 10.51 -8.25 19.84
N TRP A 405 11.64 -8.29 19.12
CA TRP A 405 12.03 -7.36 18.07
C TRP A 405 11.80 -7.98 16.70
N PHE A 406 11.05 -7.30 15.87
CA PHE A 406 10.88 -7.64 14.46
C PHE A 406 12.05 -7.09 13.65
N LEU A 407 12.74 -7.97 12.96
CA LEU A 407 13.88 -7.68 12.06
C LEU A 407 13.29 -7.37 10.68
N THR A 408 13.48 -6.14 10.22
CA THR A 408 12.78 -5.66 9.01
C THR A 408 13.45 -6.06 7.70
N GLY A 409 14.74 -6.36 7.73
CA GLY A 409 15.58 -6.51 6.55
C GLY A 409 15.86 -5.18 5.83
N ASP A 410 15.54 -4.05 6.44
CA ASP A 410 15.85 -2.72 5.92
C ASP A 410 17.05 -2.13 6.69
N ILE A 411 17.94 -1.45 5.98
CA ILE A 411 19.11 -0.75 6.55
C ILE A 411 18.75 0.69 6.81
N GLY A 412 19.09 1.17 7.99
CA GLY A 412 18.84 2.55 8.38
C GLY A 412 19.78 3.05 9.44
N ARG A 413 19.59 4.29 9.85
CA ARG A 413 20.26 4.95 10.98
C ARG A 413 19.31 5.90 11.66
N THR A 414 19.59 6.25 12.90
CA THR A 414 18.86 7.30 13.63
C THR A 414 19.78 8.49 13.90
N ASP A 415 19.20 9.70 13.95
CA ASP A 415 19.89 10.90 14.40
C ASP A 415 19.72 11.14 15.91
N GLU A 416 20.28 12.26 16.42
CA GLU A 416 20.22 12.66 17.83
C GLU A 416 18.80 13.01 18.32
N HIS A 417 17.87 13.26 17.42
CA HIS A 417 16.46 13.54 17.72
C HIS A 417 15.57 12.30 17.59
N GLY A 418 16.16 11.13 17.24
CA GLY A 418 15.42 9.88 17.04
C GLY A 418 14.70 9.78 15.70
N ASN A 419 14.99 10.64 14.73
CA ASN A 419 14.48 10.51 13.38
C ASN A 419 15.14 9.34 12.68
N LEU A 420 14.34 8.49 12.03
CA LEU A 420 14.80 7.34 11.28
C LEU A 420 15.05 7.73 9.82
N PHE A 421 16.17 7.28 9.29
CA PHE A 421 16.54 7.38 7.87
C PHE A 421 16.69 5.97 7.33
N ILE A 422 15.86 5.59 6.38
CA ILE A 422 15.99 4.33 5.65
C ILE A 422 16.98 4.56 4.52
N VAL A 423 18.01 3.74 4.45
CA VAL A 423 19.08 3.86 3.44
C VAL A 423 18.79 2.91 2.27
N ASP A 424 18.52 1.62 2.57
CA ASP A 424 18.18 0.62 1.57
C ASP A 424 17.67 -0.68 2.21
N ARG A 425 17.49 -1.73 1.43
CA ARG A 425 17.25 -3.08 1.91
C ARG A 425 18.51 -3.90 1.95
N VAL A 426 18.64 -4.76 2.96
CA VAL A 426 19.78 -5.70 3.06
C VAL A 426 19.97 -6.50 1.76
N LYS A 427 18.87 -6.96 1.15
CA LYS A 427 18.89 -7.76 -0.07
C LYS A 427 19.13 -6.98 -1.37
N ASP A 428 18.89 -5.68 -1.36
CA ASP A 428 19.03 -4.81 -2.55
C ASP A 428 20.39 -4.08 -2.55
N MET A 429 21.16 -4.17 -1.43
CA MET A 429 22.50 -3.63 -1.29
C MET A 429 23.45 -4.32 -2.27
N ILE A 430 24.17 -3.55 -3.05
CA ILE A 430 25.12 -4.02 -4.06
C ILE A 430 26.50 -4.19 -3.40
N ILE A 431 27.10 -5.38 -3.52
CA ILE A 431 28.44 -5.65 -3.03
C ILE A 431 29.43 -5.58 -4.19
N ARG A 432 30.02 -4.40 -4.38
CA ARG A 432 30.95 -4.12 -5.46
C ARG A 432 32.40 -4.04 -4.98
N GLY A 433 33.21 -5.02 -5.35
CA GLY A 433 34.64 -5.04 -4.97
C GLY A 433 34.88 -5.04 -3.46
N GLY A 434 33.96 -5.59 -2.67
CA GLY A 434 34.01 -5.61 -1.21
C GLY A 434 33.43 -4.36 -0.54
N TYR A 435 32.94 -3.38 -1.32
CA TYR A 435 32.26 -2.20 -0.80
C TYR A 435 30.76 -2.36 -0.87
N ASN A 436 30.07 -1.95 0.20
CA ASN A 436 28.62 -1.85 0.21
C ASN A 436 28.20 -0.57 -0.53
N VAL A 437 27.40 -0.73 -1.57
CA VAL A 437 26.81 0.37 -2.35
C VAL A 437 25.31 0.29 -2.22
N TYR A 438 24.71 1.40 -1.85
CA TYR A 438 23.28 1.51 -1.62
C TYR A 438 22.60 2.10 -2.86
N PRO A 439 21.77 1.35 -3.58
CA PRO A 439 21.05 1.80 -4.77
C PRO A 439 20.37 3.15 -4.62
N ARG A 440 19.74 3.39 -3.47
CA ARG A 440 19.01 4.64 -3.21
C ARG A 440 19.91 5.88 -3.28
N GLU A 441 21.15 5.82 -2.82
CA GLU A 441 22.08 6.97 -2.89
C GLU A 441 22.32 7.41 -4.35
N ILE A 442 22.37 6.43 -5.26
CA ILE A 442 22.55 6.68 -6.69
C ILE A 442 21.25 7.15 -7.34
N GLU A 443 20.13 6.56 -6.95
CA GLU A 443 18.80 6.96 -7.40
C GLU A 443 18.51 8.42 -7.06
N GLU A 444 18.82 8.87 -5.85
CA GLU A 444 18.66 10.27 -5.42
C GLU A 444 19.50 11.22 -6.28
N VAL A 445 20.75 10.86 -6.60
CA VAL A 445 21.61 11.69 -7.47
C VAL A 445 21.06 11.77 -8.88
N LEU A 446 20.57 10.65 -9.44
CA LEU A 446 19.96 10.62 -10.76
C LEU A 446 18.65 11.39 -10.83
N MET A 447 17.82 11.31 -9.79
CA MET A 447 16.56 12.08 -9.70
C MET A 447 16.75 13.59 -9.61
N CYS A 448 17.95 14.07 -9.23
CA CYS A 448 18.30 15.48 -9.29
C CYS A 448 18.67 15.96 -10.73
N HIS A 449 18.81 15.07 -11.70
CA HIS A 449 19.06 15.44 -13.09
C HIS A 449 17.77 15.93 -13.75
N PRO A 450 17.75 17.11 -14.42
CA PRO A 450 16.53 17.73 -14.93
C PRO A 450 15.78 16.89 -15.99
N ASP A 451 16.47 15.97 -16.65
CA ASP A 451 15.90 15.13 -17.70
C ASP A 451 15.37 13.79 -17.17
N VAL A 452 15.56 13.47 -15.88
CA VAL A 452 15.19 12.19 -15.30
C VAL A 452 13.80 12.25 -14.66
N GLU A 453 12.89 11.40 -15.15
CA GLU A 453 11.52 11.24 -14.62
C GLU A 453 11.46 10.15 -13.53
N MET A 454 12.08 8.99 -13.80
CA MET A 454 12.15 7.88 -12.84
C MET A 454 13.45 7.11 -12.98
N VAL A 455 13.88 6.48 -11.89
CA VAL A 455 15.09 5.68 -11.86
C VAL A 455 14.95 4.48 -10.92
N ALA A 456 15.63 3.40 -11.27
CA ALA A 456 15.90 2.29 -10.39
C ALA A 456 17.32 1.78 -10.62
N VAL A 457 18.02 1.49 -9.54
CA VAL A 457 19.40 0.97 -9.55
C VAL A 457 19.41 -0.45 -9.01
N VAL A 458 20.14 -1.34 -9.69
CA VAL A 458 20.30 -2.75 -9.35
C VAL A 458 21.74 -3.20 -9.45
N GLY A 459 22.11 -4.22 -8.68
CA GLY A 459 23.36 -4.94 -8.83
C GLY A 459 23.22 -6.05 -9.85
N GLU A 460 24.17 -6.14 -10.77
CA GLU A 460 24.27 -7.22 -11.75
C GLU A 460 25.57 -8.00 -11.52
N HIS A 461 25.52 -9.32 -11.73
CA HIS A 461 26.68 -10.16 -11.50
C HIS A 461 27.89 -9.71 -12.32
N HIS A 462 29.08 -9.68 -11.68
CA HIS A 462 30.34 -9.32 -12.29
C HIS A 462 31.46 -10.21 -11.79
N ASP A 463 32.15 -10.94 -12.70
CA ASP A 463 33.14 -11.99 -12.37
C ASP A 463 34.26 -11.54 -11.42
N ARG A 464 34.70 -10.28 -11.49
CA ARG A 464 35.83 -9.77 -10.70
C ARG A 464 35.42 -8.97 -9.48
N LEU A 465 34.25 -8.33 -9.51
CA LEU A 465 33.82 -7.38 -8.49
C LEU A 465 32.69 -7.92 -7.61
N GLY A 466 32.17 -9.12 -7.92
CA GLY A 466 30.95 -9.67 -7.34
C GLY A 466 29.73 -9.10 -8.03
N GLU A 467 29.49 -7.81 -7.88
CA GLU A 467 28.41 -7.10 -8.58
C GLU A 467 28.90 -5.82 -9.25
N GLU A 468 28.18 -5.38 -10.27
CA GLU A 468 28.35 -4.10 -10.96
C GLU A 468 27.04 -3.30 -10.91
N ILE A 469 27.17 -1.99 -10.86
CA ILE A 469 26.05 -1.07 -10.67
C ILE A 469 25.42 -0.73 -12.02
N HIS A 470 24.15 -1.09 -12.20
CA HIS A 470 23.35 -0.74 -13.37
C HIS A 470 22.17 0.17 -12.97
N ALA A 471 21.97 1.25 -13.71
CA ALA A 471 20.83 2.13 -13.56
C ALA A 471 19.85 1.99 -14.72
N HIS A 472 18.56 1.94 -14.41
CA HIS A 472 17.46 1.94 -15.39
C HIS A 472 16.69 3.24 -15.21
N VAL A 473 16.64 4.06 -16.26
CA VAL A 473 16.18 5.44 -16.20
C VAL A 473 15.05 5.67 -17.21
N VAL A 474 13.98 6.32 -16.77
CA VAL A 474 12.95 6.91 -17.64
C VAL A 474 13.23 8.40 -17.70
N LEU A 475 13.32 8.95 -18.90
CA LEU A 475 13.53 10.36 -19.15
C LEU A 475 12.21 11.08 -19.38
N HIS A 476 12.17 12.37 -19.07
CA HIS A 476 11.06 13.23 -19.49
C HIS A 476 10.94 13.26 -21.02
N GLU A 477 9.73 13.44 -21.53
CA GLU A 477 9.48 13.54 -22.97
C GLU A 477 10.28 14.71 -23.58
N HIS A 478 10.76 14.51 -24.82
CA HIS A 478 11.50 15.51 -25.59
C HIS A 478 12.92 15.88 -25.10
N THR A 479 13.48 15.12 -24.17
CA THR A 479 14.89 15.29 -23.77
C THR A 479 15.84 14.59 -24.74
N GLN A 480 17.08 15.09 -24.82
CA GLN A 480 18.15 14.49 -25.64
C GLN A 480 19.27 13.91 -24.78
N CYS A 481 19.04 13.74 -23.49
CA CYS A 481 20.01 13.16 -22.58
C CYS A 481 20.30 11.70 -22.94
N ASP A 482 21.56 11.33 -22.96
CA ASP A 482 22.00 9.96 -23.21
C ASP A 482 22.58 9.29 -21.96
N SER A 483 22.83 8.00 -22.07
CA SER A 483 23.40 7.19 -20.97
C SER A 483 24.78 7.70 -20.52
N ALA A 484 25.60 8.25 -21.45
CA ALA A 484 26.94 8.72 -21.13
C ALA A 484 26.90 10.03 -20.32
N ALA A 485 25.95 10.92 -20.61
CA ALA A 485 25.71 12.14 -19.84
C ALA A 485 25.29 11.81 -18.40
N LEU A 486 24.38 10.86 -18.20
CA LEU A 486 23.93 10.42 -16.87
C LEU A 486 25.05 9.75 -16.07
N ILE A 487 25.89 8.92 -16.70
CA ILE A 487 27.08 8.34 -16.04
C ILE A 487 28.03 9.46 -15.61
N THR A 488 28.26 10.46 -16.47
CA THR A 488 29.13 11.60 -16.14
C THR A 488 28.56 12.41 -14.99
N TRP A 489 27.27 12.70 -15.00
CA TRP A 489 26.54 13.34 -13.90
C TRP A 489 26.77 12.65 -12.56
N CYS A 490 26.58 11.32 -12.52
CA CYS A 490 26.81 10.54 -11.30
C CYS A 490 28.28 10.55 -10.87
N ARG A 491 29.22 10.42 -11.82
CA ARG A 491 30.66 10.38 -11.54
C ARG A 491 31.17 11.69 -10.91
N GLU A 492 30.55 12.82 -11.21
CA GLU A 492 30.93 14.12 -10.64
C GLU A 492 30.44 14.30 -9.20
N GLN A 493 29.44 13.51 -8.76
CA GLN A 493 28.78 13.68 -7.47
C GLN A 493 28.98 12.50 -6.52
N LEU A 494 29.42 11.34 -7.04
CA LEU A 494 29.59 10.10 -6.27
C LEU A 494 31.03 9.63 -6.29
N ALA A 495 31.41 8.91 -5.23
CA ALA A 495 32.72 8.25 -5.18
C ALA A 495 32.88 7.23 -6.32
N ASP A 496 34.12 7.00 -6.76
CA ASP A 496 34.43 6.14 -7.92
C ASP A 496 33.86 4.72 -7.84
N TYR A 497 33.67 4.17 -6.66
CA TYR A 497 33.11 2.83 -6.51
C TYR A 497 31.58 2.79 -6.51
N LYS A 498 30.88 3.96 -6.45
CA LYS A 498 29.42 4.06 -6.27
C LYS A 498 28.66 4.38 -7.55
N TYR A 499 29.25 5.09 -8.53
CA TYR A 499 28.47 5.52 -9.71
C TYR A 499 28.18 4.36 -10.68
N PRO A 500 27.02 4.37 -11.39
CA PRO A 500 26.64 3.31 -12.31
C PRO A 500 27.61 3.21 -13.50
N ARG A 501 27.96 1.99 -13.88
CA ARG A 501 28.81 1.74 -15.06
C ARG A 501 27.99 1.57 -16.33
N LYS A 502 26.72 1.23 -16.18
CA LYS A 502 25.77 1.17 -17.29
C LYS A 502 24.49 1.89 -16.90
N VAL A 503 23.96 2.64 -17.84
CA VAL A 503 22.65 3.29 -17.73
C VAL A 503 21.81 2.83 -18.91
N PHE A 504 20.62 2.29 -18.62
CA PHE A 504 19.65 1.84 -19.61
C PHE A 504 18.48 2.83 -19.63
N ILE A 505 18.28 3.51 -20.74
CA ILE A 505 17.12 4.37 -20.93
C ILE A 505 15.94 3.50 -21.33
N ARG A 506 14.85 3.58 -20.58
CA ARG A 506 13.63 2.79 -20.75
C ARG A 506 12.41 3.67 -20.98
N LYS A 507 11.40 3.14 -21.65
CA LYS A 507 10.10 3.81 -21.82
C LYS A 507 9.27 3.79 -20.53
N ALA A 508 9.41 2.75 -19.72
CA ALA A 508 8.75 2.60 -18.43
C ALA A 508 9.54 1.61 -17.55
N LEU A 509 9.35 1.69 -16.25
CA LEU A 509 9.85 0.71 -15.28
C LEU A 509 8.72 -0.26 -14.88
N PRO A 510 9.01 -1.56 -14.66
CA PRO A 510 8.02 -2.52 -14.19
C PRO A 510 7.56 -2.15 -12.77
N MET A 511 6.24 -2.23 -12.53
CA MET A 511 5.64 -1.83 -11.26
C MET A 511 4.71 -2.90 -10.68
N THR A 512 4.60 -2.93 -9.36
CA THR A 512 3.58 -3.69 -8.65
C THR A 512 2.20 -3.04 -8.80
N ALA A 513 1.13 -3.75 -8.41
CA ALA A 513 -0.21 -3.18 -8.29
C ALA A 513 -0.29 -1.97 -7.33
N THR A 514 0.65 -1.86 -6.41
CA THR A 514 0.76 -0.74 -5.45
C THR A 514 1.61 0.42 -5.97
N GLY A 515 2.10 0.37 -7.21
CA GLY A 515 2.93 1.42 -7.82
C GLY A 515 4.41 1.41 -7.38
N LYS A 516 4.91 0.33 -6.77
CA LYS A 516 6.34 0.17 -6.44
C LYS A 516 7.08 -0.42 -7.62
N ILE A 517 8.30 0.06 -7.87
CA ILE A 517 9.16 -0.48 -8.92
C ILE A 517 9.59 -1.92 -8.56
N LEU A 518 9.46 -2.83 -9.53
CA LEU A 518 9.85 -4.25 -9.43
C LEU A 518 11.32 -4.41 -9.88
N LYS A 519 12.28 -4.08 -9.00
CA LYS A 519 13.72 -4.15 -9.30
C LYS A 519 14.15 -5.54 -9.81
N ARG A 520 13.55 -6.62 -9.32
CA ARG A 520 13.85 -8.00 -9.75
C ARG A 520 13.54 -8.29 -11.23
N GLU A 521 12.75 -7.46 -11.90
CA GLU A 521 12.40 -7.58 -13.31
C GLU A 521 13.23 -6.63 -14.21
N LEU A 522 14.22 -5.92 -13.62
CA LEU A 522 15.12 -5.02 -14.32
C LEU A 522 16.37 -5.78 -14.75
N HIS A 523 16.24 -6.60 -15.79
CA HIS A 523 17.40 -7.22 -16.43
C HIS A 523 17.99 -6.32 -17.52
N PRO A 524 19.30 -6.46 -17.87
CA PRO A 524 19.87 -5.81 -19.05
C PRO A 524 19.03 -6.15 -20.28
N LEU A 525 18.71 -5.15 -21.09
CA LEU A 525 18.05 -5.40 -22.39
C LEU A 525 18.97 -6.33 -23.19
N GLU A 526 18.49 -7.48 -23.60
CA GLU A 526 19.16 -8.26 -24.63
C GLU A 526 19.30 -7.39 -25.89
N ILE A 527 20.46 -7.43 -26.53
CA ILE A 527 20.87 -6.59 -27.67
C ILE A 527 19.87 -6.64 -28.85
N ALA A 528 18.92 -7.57 -28.83
CA ALA A 528 17.90 -7.76 -29.88
C ALA A 528 16.84 -6.64 -29.97
N GLU A 529 16.62 -5.81 -28.94
CA GLU A 529 15.64 -4.71 -29.01
C GLU A 529 16.24 -3.36 -29.46
N MET A 530 17.57 -3.28 -29.61
CA MET A 530 18.25 -2.04 -30.06
C MET A 530 18.28 -1.85 -31.58
N THR A 531 17.74 -2.78 -32.39
CA THR A 531 17.79 -2.73 -33.87
C THR A 531 16.48 -2.35 -34.55
N ASN A 532 15.41 -2.04 -33.81
CA ASN A 532 14.13 -1.59 -34.36
C ASN A 532 13.67 -0.29 -33.67
N GLY A 533 14.34 0.82 -33.98
CA GLY A 533 13.94 2.16 -33.60
C GLY A 533 14.18 3.12 -34.77
#